data_cdc66e013621468e73c2d5de75877366
#
_entry.id   cdc66e013621468e73c2d5de75877366
#
_cell.length_a   1.000
_cell.length_b   1.000
_cell.length_c   1.000
_cell.angle_alpha   90.00
_cell.angle_beta   90.00
_cell.angle_gamma   90.00
#
_symmetry.space_group_name_H-M   'P 1'
#
loop_
_entity.id
_entity.type
_entity.pdbx_description
1 polymer ?
#
loop_
_entity_poly.entity_id
_entity_poly.type
_entity_poly.pdbx_seq_one_letter_code
_entity_poly.pdbx_strand_id
1 'polypeptide(L)'
;MIHYTNIHNNFSVPDTLENGSITNESGTVKRNSKVSFIKDIEICREIFNIIDYTTLINLTDIEPLQYSEYGVGDEYGWHRDVHDEPYSNGLVRKVSFSTILNDDFAGGKFDIETNNPMDKKRYQTFESEEYNTIIFPAHMWHRVRPVKSGVRKSIVGWLLGHP
;
A
#
# COMPACT_ATOMS: atom_id res chain seq x y z
N MET A 1 -13.99 -0.27 -5.67
CA MET A 1 -14.08 1.21 -5.64
C MET A 1 -12.80 1.73 -4.99
N ILE A 2 -12.23 2.82 -5.49
CA ILE A 2 -11.05 3.47 -4.89
C ILE A 2 -11.56 4.62 -4.03
N HIS A 3 -11.07 4.72 -2.80
CA HIS A 3 -11.44 5.77 -1.87
C HIS A 3 -10.20 6.61 -1.52
N TYR A 4 -10.44 7.88 -1.17
CA TYR A 4 -9.44 8.84 -0.71
C TYR A 4 -9.82 9.33 0.67
N THR A 5 -8.83 9.40 1.54
CA THR A 5 -8.97 10.02 2.87
C THR A 5 -7.61 10.52 3.35
N ASN A 6 -7.59 11.28 4.42
CA ASN A 6 -6.37 11.65 5.12
C ASN A 6 -6.31 10.88 6.43
N ILE A 7 -5.26 10.08 6.59
CA ILE A 7 -5.00 9.40 7.85
C ILE A 7 -3.81 10.10 8.52
N HIS A 8 -4.12 10.97 9.47
CA HIS A 8 -3.13 11.61 10.33
C HIS A 8 -2.92 10.73 11.55
N ASN A 9 -1.80 10.03 11.60
CA ASN A 9 -1.43 9.28 12.79
C ASN A 9 0.05 9.51 13.09
N ASN A 10 0.41 9.51 14.37
CA ASN A 10 1.80 9.60 14.82
C ASN A 10 2.49 8.24 14.60
N PHE A 11 2.76 7.90 13.35
CA PHE A 11 3.55 6.73 13.03
C PHE A 11 4.99 6.94 13.51
N SER A 12 5.43 6.16 14.49
CA SER A 12 6.84 6.11 14.82
C SER A 12 7.61 5.36 13.73
N VAL A 13 8.60 6.02 13.13
CA VAL A 13 9.47 5.39 12.15
C VAL A 13 10.32 4.34 12.86
N PRO A 14 10.33 3.09 12.40
CA PRO A 14 11.16 2.05 13.01
C PRO A 14 12.65 2.33 12.85
N ASP A 15 13.45 1.97 13.86
CA ASP A 15 14.90 2.17 13.88
C ASP A 15 15.65 1.29 12.87
N THR A 16 15.05 0.19 12.44
CA THR A 16 15.69 -0.79 11.53
C THR A 16 14.83 -1.04 10.30
N LEU A 17 15.49 -0.97 9.14
CA LEU A 17 14.85 -1.22 7.83
C LEU A 17 15.50 -2.43 7.17
N GLU A 18 14.66 -3.29 6.59
CA GLU A 18 15.07 -4.46 5.81
C GLU A 18 14.73 -4.26 4.33
N ASN A 19 15.32 -5.06 3.46
CA ASN A 19 14.94 -5.06 2.04
C ASN A 19 13.52 -5.60 1.87
N GLY A 20 12.68 -4.86 1.14
CA GLY A 20 11.33 -5.30 0.83
C GLY A 20 11.32 -6.58 0.00
N SER A 21 10.47 -7.53 0.37
CA SER A 21 10.26 -8.78 -0.37
C SER A 21 9.15 -8.65 -1.41
N ILE A 22 9.19 -9.53 -2.41
CA ILE A 22 8.12 -9.72 -3.40
C ILE A 22 7.40 -11.01 -3.03
N THR A 23 6.09 -10.93 -2.84
CA THR A 23 5.26 -12.08 -2.44
C THR A 23 4.86 -12.99 -3.62
N ASN A 24 5.10 -12.57 -4.86
CA ASN A 24 4.75 -13.34 -6.05
C ASN A 24 6.00 -13.99 -6.66
N GLU A 25 5.99 -15.30 -6.82
CA GLU A 25 7.08 -16.13 -7.34
C GLU A 25 7.45 -15.87 -8.81
N SER A 26 6.75 -15.00 -9.52
CA SER A 26 6.97 -14.82 -10.97
C SER A 26 8.31 -14.15 -11.35
N GLY A 27 9.13 -13.75 -10.39
CA GLY A 27 10.52 -13.30 -10.60
C GLY A 27 10.71 -12.07 -11.50
N THR A 28 9.64 -11.52 -12.07
CA THR A 28 9.67 -10.45 -13.06
C THR A 28 9.36 -9.06 -12.48
N VAL A 29 8.87 -8.99 -11.25
CA VAL A 29 8.52 -7.73 -10.60
C VAL A 29 9.75 -7.15 -9.91
N LYS A 30 10.18 -5.98 -10.37
CA LYS A 30 11.26 -5.24 -9.72
C LYS A 30 10.72 -4.54 -8.47
N ARG A 31 11.32 -4.81 -7.31
CA ARG A 31 11.10 -4.08 -6.07
C ARG A 31 12.43 -3.72 -5.44
N ASN A 32 12.64 -2.42 -5.27
CA ASN A 32 13.75 -1.87 -4.51
C ASN A 32 13.12 -0.92 -3.48
N SER A 33 12.93 -1.39 -2.27
CA SER A 33 12.44 -0.58 -1.15
C SER A 33 13.01 -1.11 0.13
N LYS A 34 13.12 -0.26 1.13
CA LYS A 34 13.41 -0.67 2.49
C LYS A 34 12.11 -0.66 3.28
N VAL A 35 11.91 -1.65 4.12
CA VAL A 35 10.66 -1.82 4.87
C VAL A 35 10.92 -2.11 6.34
N SER A 36 9.94 -1.81 7.17
CA SER A 36 9.83 -2.29 8.54
C SER A 36 8.35 -2.45 8.90
N PHE A 37 8.05 -3.21 9.95
CA PHE A 37 6.68 -3.52 10.33
C PHE A 37 6.32 -2.89 11.67
N ILE A 38 5.20 -2.15 11.66
CA ILE A 38 4.59 -1.56 12.85
C ILE A 38 3.53 -2.53 13.35
N LYS A 39 3.74 -3.06 14.55
CA LYS A 39 2.86 -4.05 15.20
C LYS A 39 2.04 -3.44 16.35
N ASP A 40 2.01 -2.11 16.45
CA ASP A 40 1.23 -1.43 17.48
C ASP A 40 -0.27 -1.70 17.24
N ILE A 41 -0.87 -2.40 18.19
CA ILE A 41 -2.25 -2.90 18.06
C ILE A 41 -3.27 -1.77 18.11
N GLU A 42 -2.98 -0.68 18.80
CA GLU A 42 -3.91 0.46 18.90
C GLU A 42 -3.93 1.23 17.58
N ILE A 43 -2.75 1.49 17.01
CA ILE A 43 -2.62 2.11 15.68
C ILE A 43 -3.30 1.25 14.61
N CYS A 44 -3.04 -0.05 14.59
CA CYS A 44 -3.67 -0.96 13.64
C CYS A 44 -5.20 -0.96 13.78
N ARG A 45 -5.72 -0.97 15.00
CA ARG A 45 -7.17 -0.94 15.26
C ARG A 45 -7.82 0.38 14.82
N GLU A 46 -7.17 1.50 15.08
CA GLU A 46 -7.67 2.81 14.66
C GLU A 46 -7.78 2.87 13.13
N ILE A 47 -6.74 2.46 12.43
CA ILE A 47 -6.74 2.41 10.96
C ILE A 47 -7.79 1.42 10.43
N PHE A 48 -7.90 0.25 11.04
CA PHE A 48 -8.94 -0.72 10.70
C PHE A 48 -10.34 -0.08 10.75
N ASN A 49 -10.67 0.59 11.83
CA ASN A 49 -11.99 1.21 12.01
C ASN A 49 -12.27 2.30 10.95
N ILE A 50 -11.27 3.11 10.62
CA ILE A 50 -11.40 4.15 9.59
C ILE A 50 -11.70 3.52 8.23
N ILE A 51 -10.94 2.48 7.85
CA ILE A 51 -11.07 1.86 6.54
C ILE A 51 -12.34 1.01 6.44
N ASP A 52 -12.69 0.25 7.47
CA ASP A 52 -13.92 -0.55 7.51
C ASP A 52 -15.15 0.35 7.36
N TYR A 53 -15.21 1.46 8.09
CA TYR A 53 -16.28 2.46 7.95
C TYR A 53 -16.33 3.07 6.53
N THR A 54 -15.16 3.34 5.94
CA THR A 54 -15.06 3.98 4.62
C THR A 54 -15.48 3.05 3.50
N THR A 55 -15.12 1.77 3.58
CA THR A 55 -15.28 0.82 2.46
C THR A 55 -16.60 0.08 2.46
N LEU A 56 -17.24 -0.06 3.61
CA LEU A 56 -18.47 -0.87 3.82
C LEU A 56 -18.30 -2.33 3.35
N ILE A 57 -17.08 -2.82 3.37
CA ILE A 57 -16.73 -4.22 3.10
C ILE A 57 -16.67 -4.93 4.45
N ASN A 58 -17.16 -6.17 4.50
CA ASN A 58 -17.08 -6.96 5.72
C ASN A 58 -15.63 -7.41 5.97
N LEU A 59 -14.90 -6.58 6.72
CA LEU A 59 -13.52 -6.82 7.11
C LEU A 59 -13.47 -7.50 8.48
N THR A 60 -12.43 -8.28 8.72
CA THR A 60 -12.31 -9.13 9.92
C THR A 60 -11.06 -8.81 10.71
N ASP A 61 -9.96 -8.47 10.02
CA ASP A 61 -8.64 -8.30 10.65
C ASP A 61 -7.77 -7.35 9.83
N ILE A 62 -6.64 -6.93 10.39
CA ILE A 62 -5.62 -6.11 9.73
C ILE A 62 -4.23 -6.70 9.99
N GLU A 63 -3.40 -6.76 8.96
CA GLU A 63 -2.01 -7.15 9.11
C GLU A 63 -1.17 -6.05 9.80
N PRO A 64 0.00 -6.39 10.38
CA PRO A 64 0.96 -5.37 10.79
C PRO A 64 1.24 -4.39 9.66
N LEU A 65 1.26 -3.09 9.98
CA LEU A 65 1.47 -2.06 8.97
C LEU A 65 2.91 -2.10 8.47
N GLN A 66 3.10 -1.92 7.17
CA GLN A 66 4.41 -1.85 6.56
C GLN A 66 4.82 -0.40 6.34
N TYR A 67 5.81 0.07 7.09
CA TYR A 67 6.53 1.29 6.74
C TYR A 67 7.48 1.00 5.58
N SER A 68 7.54 1.90 4.59
CA SER A 68 8.35 1.72 3.38
C SER A 68 9.09 2.99 3.01
N GLU A 69 10.36 2.86 2.67
CA GLU A 69 11.20 3.90 2.08
C GLU A 69 11.65 3.51 0.67
N TYR A 70 11.60 4.50 -0.22
CA TYR A 70 12.10 4.43 -1.59
C TYR A 70 13.06 5.58 -1.81
N GLY A 71 14.36 5.27 -1.97
CA GLY A 71 15.41 6.22 -2.36
C GLY A 71 15.40 6.49 -3.86
N VAL A 72 16.34 7.31 -4.32
CA VAL A 72 16.47 7.63 -5.75
C VAL A 72 16.71 6.38 -6.59
N GLY A 73 15.89 6.18 -7.61
CA GLY A 73 15.90 5.00 -8.48
C GLY A 73 15.11 3.80 -7.96
N ASP A 74 14.68 3.83 -6.70
CA ASP A 74 13.85 2.76 -6.15
C ASP A 74 12.44 2.82 -6.71
N GLU A 75 11.86 1.64 -6.90
CA GLU A 75 10.53 1.45 -7.47
C GLU A 75 9.89 0.16 -6.95
N TYR A 76 8.58 0.03 -7.16
CA TYR A 76 7.89 -1.25 -7.08
C TYR A 76 7.03 -1.42 -8.33
N GLY A 77 7.41 -2.36 -9.17
CA GLY A 77 6.73 -2.64 -10.43
C GLY A 77 5.28 -3.08 -10.27
N TRP A 78 4.58 -3.28 -11.37
CA TRP A 78 3.19 -3.72 -11.36
C TRP A 78 3.01 -5.03 -10.59
N HIS A 79 2.15 -5.03 -9.59
CA HIS A 79 1.82 -6.18 -8.75
C HIS A 79 0.39 -6.06 -8.19
N ARG A 80 -0.07 -7.14 -7.59
CA ARG A 80 -1.29 -7.22 -6.78
C ARG A 80 -0.90 -7.65 -5.38
N ASP A 81 -1.71 -7.29 -4.40
CA ASP A 81 -1.45 -7.61 -2.99
C ASP A 81 -2.10 -8.92 -2.52
N VAL A 82 -2.84 -9.59 -3.40
CA VAL A 82 -3.47 -10.88 -3.09
C VAL A 82 -2.47 -12.02 -3.11
N HIS A 83 -2.66 -12.99 -2.23
CA HIS A 83 -1.98 -14.28 -2.24
C HIS A 83 -2.80 -15.30 -3.05
N ASP A 84 -2.14 -16.31 -3.61
CA ASP A 84 -2.80 -17.37 -4.39
C ASP A 84 -3.68 -18.25 -3.49
N GLU A 85 -3.28 -18.43 -2.22
CA GLU A 85 -4.00 -19.23 -1.23
C GLU A 85 -4.40 -18.37 -0.03
N PRO A 86 -5.54 -18.67 0.62
CA PRO A 86 -5.91 -18.04 1.88
C PRO A 86 -4.86 -18.29 2.98
N TYR A 87 -4.82 -17.41 3.95
CA TYR A 87 -4.05 -17.63 5.18
C TYR A 87 -4.55 -18.87 5.96
N SER A 88 -3.76 -19.35 6.89
CA SER A 88 -4.11 -20.52 7.72
C SER A 88 -5.42 -20.36 8.51
N ASN A 89 -5.84 -19.14 8.76
CA ASN A 89 -7.14 -18.81 9.39
C ASN A 89 -8.30 -18.66 8.37
N GLY A 90 -8.06 -18.96 7.09
CA GLY A 90 -9.07 -18.87 6.02
C GLY A 90 -9.34 -17.46 5.51
N LEU A 91 -8.64 -16.44 6.01
CA LEU A 91 -8.82 -15.06 5.56
C LEU A 91 -7.96 -14.76 4.31
N VAL A 92 -8.40 -13.77 3.54
CA VAL A 92 -7.68 -13.25 2.37
C VAL A 92 -7.58 -11.73 2.45
N ARG A 93 -6.58 -11.13 1.79
CA ARG A 93 -6.50 -9.67 1.64
C ARG A 93 -7.65 -9.17 0.77
N LYS A 94 -8.50 -8.33 1.32
CA LYS A 94 -9.64 -7.71 0.63
C LYS A 94 -9.33 -6.28 0.19
N VAL A 95 -8.68 -5.52 1.08
CA VAL A 95 -8.42 -4.10 0.90
C VAL A 95 -6.95 -3.83 1.17
N SER A 96 -6.35 -3.03 0.30
CA SER A 96 -5.04 -2.42 0.50
C SER A 96 -5.18 -0.92 0.71
N PHE A 97 -4.28 -0.33 1.45
CA PHE A 97 -4.15 1.13 1.51
C PHE A 97 -2.69 1.55 1.49
N SER A 98 -2.46 2.79 1.06
CA SER A 98 -1.15 3.43 1.08
C SER A 98 -1.30 4.89 1.52
N THR A 99 -0.63 5.26 2.61
CA THR A 99 -0.55 6.62 3.13
C THR A 99 0.82 7.19 2.87
N ILE A 100 0.90 8.37 2.25
CA ILE A 100 2.16 9.11 2.06
C ILE A 100 2.51 9.85 3.34
N LEU A 101 3.77 9.80 3.76
CA LEU A 101 4.23 10.42 5.01
C LEU A 101 5.05 11.68 4.81
N ASN A 102 5.42 12.02 3.57
CA ASN A 102 6.19 13.22 3.24
C ASN A 102 5.94 13.66 1.80
N ASP A 103 6.28 14.89 1.48
CA ASP A 103 6.15 15.49 0.16
C ASP A 103 7.47 16.06 -0.41
N ASP A 104 8.56 15.92 0.32
CA ASP A 104 9.91 16.43 -0.02
C ASP A 104 10.69 15.50 -0.98
N PHE A 105 10.00 14.87 -1.93
CA PHE A 105 10.59 14.02 -2.97
C PHE A 105 9.96 14.29 -4.34
N ALA A 106 10.61 13.83 -5.41
CA ALA A 106 10.06 13.85 -6.77
C ALA A 106 10.09 12.47 -7.41
N GLY A 107 9.19 12.22 -8.35
CA GLY A 107 8.94 10.88 -8.88
C GLY A 107 8.09 10.07 -7.91
N GLY A 108 8.31 8.77 -7.84
CA GLY A 108 7.63 7.89 -6.87
C GLY A 108 6.11 7.89 -6.97
N LYS A 109 5.53 8.29 -8.11
CA LYS A 109 4.09 8.35 -8.32
C LYS A 109 3.45 6.97 -8.19
N PHE A 110 2.25 6.94 -7.63
CA PHE A 110 1.48 5.72 -7.43
C PHE A 110 0.44 5.58 -8.55
N ASP A 111 0.46 4.45 -9.25
CA ASP A 111 -0.50 4.12 -10.30
C ASP A 111 -1.34 2.92 -9.90
N ILE A 112 -2.65 2.98 -10.18
CA ILE A 112 -3.58 1.85 -10.05
C ILE A 112 -4.23 1.61 -11.42
N GLU A 113 -4.28 0.35 -11.87
CA GLU A 113 -4.98 -0.04 -13.08
C GLU A 113 -6.50 0.01 -12.82
N THR A 114 -7.20 0.80 -13.62
CA THR A 114 -8.64 1.02 -13.46
C THR A 114 -9.49 0.06 -14.28
N ASN A 115 -8.86 -0.69 -15.20
CA ASN A 115 -9.54 -1.57 -16.16
C ASN A 115 -10.65 -0.88 -16.97
N ASN A 116 -10.64 0.45 -17.02
CA ASN A 116 -11.58 1.20 -17.85
C ASN A 116 -11.07 1.20 -19.30
N PRO A 117 -11.76 0.53 -20.25
CA PRO A 117 -11.30 0.45 -21.63
C PRO A 117 -11.30 1.81 -22.34
N MET A 118 -11.98 2.81 -21.78
CA MET A 118 -11.99 4.19 -22.29
C MET A 118 -10.79 5.00 -21.82
N ASP A 119 -10.07 4.55 -20.80
CA ASP A 119 -8.87 5.22 -20.31
C ASP A 119 -7.68 4.98 -21.25
N LYS A 120 -7.18 6.04 -21.84
CA LYS A 120 -6.02 5.96 -22.78
C LYS A 120 -4.79 5.27 -22.16
N LYS A 121 -4.66 5.30 -20.82
CA LYS A 121 -3.51 4.77 -20.10
C LYS A 121 -3.80 3.48 -19.34
N ARG A 122 -5.03 3.02 -19.26
CA ARG A 122 -5.46 1.86 -18.46
C ARG A 122 -5.14 1.95 -16.95
N TYR A 123 -4.67 3.09 -16.47
CA TYR A 123 -4.38 3.31 -15.06
C TYR A 123 -4.61 4.79 -14.70
N GLN A 124 -4.92 5.01 -13.44
CA GLN A 124 -4.97 6.32 -12.82
C GLN A 124 -3.69 6.55 -12.02
N THR A 125 -3.12 7.76 -12.13
CA THR A 125 -1.96 8.19 -11.33
C THR A 125 -2.45 9.05 -10.18
N PHE A 126 -1.93 8.79 -9.02
CA PHE A 126 -2.25 9.52 -7.79
C PHE A 126 -1.09 10.43 -7.40
N GLU A 127 -1.40 11.67 -7.10
CA GLU A 127 -0.41 12.63 -6.60
C GLU A 127 -0.07 12.32 -5.14
N SER A 128 1.20 12.52 -4.80
CA SER A 128 1.72 12.23 -3.46
C SER A 128 1.70 13.53 -2.65
N GLU A 129 0.61 13.75 -1.91
CA GLU A 129 0.52 14.79 -0.89
C GLU A 129 0.67 14.14 0.48
N GLU A 130 1.32 14.82 1.41
CA GLU A 130 1.54 14.31 2.77
C GLU A 130 0.21 13.93 3.44
N TYR A 131 0.17 12.75 4.05
CA TYR A 131 -1.00 12.11 4.70
C TYR A 131 -2.15 11.71 3.77
N ASN A 132 -2.06 11.95 2.47
CA ASN A 132 -3.03 11.39 1.55
C ASN A 132 -2.99 9.86 1.60
N THR A 133 -4.16 9.28 1.78
CA THR A 133 -4.36 7.83 1.85
C THR A 133 -5.23 7.38 0.70
N ILE A 134 -4.74 6.40 -0.03
CA ILE A 134 -5.48 5.72 -1.10
C ILE A 134 -5.88 4.35 -0.58
N ILE A 135 -7.16 4.03 -0.65
CA ILE A 135 -7.75 2.75 -0.24
C ILE A 135 -8.32 2.09 -1.47
N PHE A 136 -7.93 0.86 -1.76
CA PHE A 136 -8.32 0.15 -2.99
C PHE A 136 -8.43 -1.37 -2.76
N PRO A 137 -9.19 -2.09 -3.59
CA PRO A 137 -9.25 -3.55 -3.54
C PRO A 137 -7.87 -4.19 -3.75
N ALA A 138 -7.49 -5.14 -2.91
CA ALA A 138 -6.17 -5.76 -2.90
C ALA A 138 -5.82 -6.50 -4.23
N HIS A 139 -6.84 -6.88 -5.02
CA HIS A 139 -6.65 -7.54 -6.31
C HIS A 139 -6.33 -6.58 -7.46
N MET A 140 -6.40 -5.27 -7.26
CA MET A 140 -6.10 -4.31 -8.33
C MET A 140 -4.58 -4.22 -8.57
N TRP A 141 -4.20 -4.20 -9.84
CA TRP A 141 -2.82 -3.97 -10.25
C TRP A 141 -2.41 -2.54 -9.91
N HIS A 142 -1.26 -2.41 -9.27
CA HIS A 142 -0.71 -1.10 -8.90
C HIS A 142 0.82 -1.12 -8.89
N ARG A 143 1.42 0.06 -8.86
CA ARG A 143 2.88 0.23 -8.82
C ARG A 143 3.29 1.53 -8.16
N VAL A 144 4.54 1.57 -7.69
CA VAL A 144 5.28 2.80 -7.37
C VAL A 144 6.32 3.02 -8.45
N ARG A 145 6.24 4.15 -9.15
CA ARG A 145 7.24 4.54 -10.17
C ARG A 145 8.58 4.90 -9.52
N PRO A 146 9.69 4.88 -10.28
CA PRO A 146 10.99 5.29 -9.76
C PRO A 146 10.97 6.68 -9.12
N VAL A 147 11.57 6.78 -7.94
CA VAL A 147 11.84 8.06 -7.28
C VAL A 147 12.96 8.77 -8.02
N LYS A 148 12.81 10.07 -8.27
CA LYS A 148 13.78 10.89 -9.01
C LYS A 148 14.69 11.72 -8.12
N SER A 149 14.19 12.15 -6.97
CA SER A 149 14.96 12.86 -5.95
C SER A 149 14.29 12.72 -4.58
N GLY A 150 15.06 12.88 -3.51
CA GLY A 150 14.58 12.70 -2.14
C GLY A 150 14.33 11.25 -1.76
N VAL A 151 13.58 11.04 -0.69
CA VAL A 151 13.17 9.72 -0.21
C VAL A 151 11.66 9.72 -0.03
N ARG A 152 10.95 8.84 -0.74
CA ARG A 152 9.52 8.64 -0.57
C ARG A 152 9.25 7.72 0.62
N LYS A 153 8.47 8.19 1.58
CA LYS A 153 8.09 7.44 2.77
C LYS A 153 6.59 7.18 2.78
N SER A 154 6.19 5.96 3.12
CA SER A 154 4.78 5.59 3.15
C SER A 154 4.49 4.49 4.17
N ILE A 155 3.25 4.48 4.67
CA ILE A 155 2.67 3.34 5.37
C ILE A 155 1.75 2.60 4.39
N VAL A 156 1.90 1.30 4.34
CA VAL A 156 1.06 0.40 3.56
C VAL A 156 0.46 -0.64 4.52
N GLY A 157 -0.76 -1.04 4.26
CA GLY A 157 -1.38 -2.08 5.06
C GLY A 157 -2.47 -2.83 4.29
N TRP A 158 -2.83 -3.97 4.84
CA TRP A 158 -3.76 -4.91 4.24
C TRP A 158 -4.82 -5.33 5.25
N LEU A 159 -6.08 -5.19 4.85
CA LEU A 159 -7.20 -5.60 5.64
C LEU A 159 -7.77 -6.90 5.09
N LEU A 160 -8.07 -7.79 6.01
CA LEU A 160 -8.46 -9.16 5.74
C LEU A 160 -9.97 -9.36 5.91
N GLY A 161 -10.49 -10.31 5.17
CA GLY A 161 -11.87 -10.77 5.30
C GLY A 161 -12.02 -12.17 4.70
N HIS A 162 -13.22 -12.73 4.84
CA HIS A 162 -13.53 -14.00 4.19
C HIS A 162 -13.56 -13.86 2.66
N PRO A 163 -13.19 -14.89 1.90
CA PRO A 163 -13.21 -14.90 0.44
C PRO A 163 -14.52 -14.45 -0.21
#